data_79a385cbf31b528c849991a79a65520d
#
_entry.id   79a385cbf31b528c849991a79a65520d
#
_cell.length_a   1.000
_cell.length_b   1.000
_cell.length_c   1.000
_cell.angle_alpha   90.00
_cell.angle_beta   90.00
_cell.angle_gamma   90.00
#
_symmetry.space_group_name_H-M   'P 1'
#
loop_
_entity.id
_entity.type
_entity.pdbx_description
1 polymer ?
#
loop_
_entity_poly.entity_id
_entity_poly.type
_entity_poly.pdbx_seq_one_letter_code
_entity_poly.pdbx_strand_id
1 'polypeptide(L)'
;MSSMAKTESLSINKLLTTYLETKDTLGEGKSPELEIKFGTRKIKEISKNNFDNVIQQLLSKNFAFTGEPEYYLSIKVEDIRTEIHSLKNIQNYCRTNSLPTDYDNEGYTFNEKSLFSIGEKKIRAQVNNDAFNFRTAYSIEKKLQTDSIQVQNLIKSWAISKKFYRLINRFTMTSADYPVKIDLSVVRETLSERQTFKDSNILTANGKYEIEIEIDNSKIDEKTSADELDKILKKVIKFILRGLQDTNYPVTYIEQNAITQDYLKLVKGSEYVDTNATPKDFIGPSSTTLQLANITPINTDSNIVNIRENYTVTDKADGDRKMLYISTNGKIYLITTRLTIEFTGAKTNNTKLFNT
;
A
#
# COMPACT_ATOMS: atom_id res chain seq x y z
N MET A 1 15.56 15.24 -38.72
CA MET A 1 15.67 15.54 -37.27
C MET A 1 14.26 15.69 -36.75
N SER A 2 13.71 14.61 -36.22
CA SER A 2 12.34 14.58 -35.66
C SER A 2 12.41 15.09 -34.22
N SER A 3 11.83 16.26 -33.94
CA SER A 3 11.67 16.76 -32.58
C SER A 3 10.68 15.84 -31.87
N MET A 4 11.17 14.93 -31.04
CA MET A 4 10.34 14.29 -30.03
C MET A 4 9.79 15.39 -29.12
N ALA A 5 8.51 15.69 -29.27
CA ALA A 5 7.78 16.53 -28.34
C ALA A 5 7.95 15.91 -26.94
N LYS A 6 8.63 16.61 -26.03
CA LYS A 6 8.66 16.27 -24.62
C LYS A 6 7.21 16.22 -24.15
N THR A 7 6.69 15.04 -23.89
CA THR A 7 5.42 14.86 -23.21
C THR A 7 5.58 15.52 -21.84
N GLU A 8 4.93 16.68 -21.63
CA GLU A 8 4.90 17.32 -20.33
C GLU A 8 4.36 16.32 -19.32
N SER A 9 5.19 15.86 -18.41
CA SER A 9 4.75 15.00 -17.30
C SER A 9 3.84 15.84 -16.40
N LEU A 10 2.65 15.34 -16.14
CA LEU A 10 1.70 15.98 -15.21
C LEU A 10 2.35 16.09 -13.83
N SER A 11 2.40 17.31 -13.26
CA SER A 11 2.87 17.52 -11.89
C SER A 11 1.75 17.32 -10.89
N ILE A 12 2.08 16.98 -9.64
CA ILE A 12 1.09 16.87 -8.55
C ILE A 12 0.38 18.21 -8.35
N ASN A 13 1.11 19.33 -8.36
CA ASN A 13 0.52 20.66 -8.20
C ASN A 13 -0.53 20.95 -9.28
N LYS A 14 -0.23 20.66 -10.56
CA LYS A 14 -1.20 20.83 -11.65
C LYS A 14 -2.44 19.93 -11.47
N LEU A 15 -2.27 18.72 -10.97
CA LEU A 15 -3.38 17.82 -10.67
C LEU A 15 -4.25 18.37 -9.54
N LEU A 16 -3.65 18.89 -8.46
CA LEU A 16 -4.36 19.49 -7.33
C LEU A 16 -5.10 20.77 -7.73
N THR A 17 -4.46 21.63 -8.54
CA THR A 17 -5.10 22.82 -9.09
C THR A 17 -6.33 22.45 -9.92
N THR A 18 -6.18 21.48 -10.84
CA THR A 18 -7.31 21.01 -11.65
C THR A 18 -8.45 20.44 -10.80
N TYR A 19 -8.11 19.67 -9.76
CA TYR A 19 -9.12 19.13 -8.84
C TYR A 19 -9.89 20.28 -8.16
N LEU A 20 -9.20 21.27 -7.58
CA LEU A 20 -9.84 22.40 -6.88
C LEU A 20 -10.70 23.25 -7.81
N GLU A 21 -10.28 23.45 -9.06
CA GLU A 21 -11.04 24.22 -10.07
C GLU A 21 -12.30 23.50 -10.57
N THR A 22 -12.31 22.17 -10.53
CA THR A 22 -13.37 21.38 -11.20
C THR A 22 -14.26 20.60 -10.24
N LYS A 23 -13.86 20.40 -8.98
CA LYS A 23 -14.60 19.55 -8.01
C LYS A 23 -16.08 19.93 -7.84
N ASP A 24 -16.38 21.22 -7.91
CA ASP A 24 -17.74 21.75 -7.71
C ASP A 24 -18.53 21.97 -9.03
N THR A 25 -17.92 21.64 -10.19
CA THR A 25 -18.50 21.89 -11.52
C THR A 25 -18.94 20.63 -12.27
N LEU A 26 -18.87 19.45 -11.63
CA LEU A 26 -19.02 18.14 -12.30
C LEU A 26 -20.43 17.80 -12.77
N GLY A 27 -21.46 18.51 -12.33
CA GLY A 27 -22.87 18.23 -12.60
C GLY A 27 -23.47 17.15 -11.69
N GLU A 28 -24.78 17.00 -11.78
CA GLU A 28 -25.59 16.17 -10.89
C GLU A 28 -25.19 14.68 -10.95
N GLY A 29 -25.19 14.03 -9.79
CA GLY A 29 -24.88 12.60 -9.65
C GLY A 29 -23.42 12.22 -9.82
N LYS A 30 -22.53 13.20 -10.00
CA LYS A 30 -21.07 12.98 -10.10
C LYS A 30 -20.36 13.52 -8.87
N SER A 31 -19.42 12.75 -8.34
CA SER A 31 -18.57 13.17 -7.23
C SER A 31 -17.09 13.16 -7.64
N PRO A 32 -16.34 14.19 -7.24
CA PRO A 32 -14.91 14.24 -7.44
C PRO A 32 -14.24 13.34 -6.41
N GLU A 33 -13.24 12.58 -6.83
CA GLU A 33 -12.46 11.72 -5.96
C GLU A 33 -10.98 11.91 -6.27
N LEU A 34 -10.25 12.56 -5.35
CA LEU A 34 -8.80 12.65 -5.40
C LEU A 34 -8.22 11.67 -4.39
N GLU A 35 -7.57 10.65 -4.92
CA GLU A 35 -7.02 9.53 -4.12
C GLU A 35 -5.52 9.38 -4.28
N ILE A 36 -4.85 8.90 -3.22
CA ILE A 36 -3.46 8.45 -3.25
C ILE A 36 -3.44 6.99 -2.80
N LYS A 37 -3.06 6.10 -3.69
CA LYS A 37 -3.03 4.65 -3.45
C LYS A 37 -1.61 4.12 -3.40
N PHE A 38 -1.29 3.45 -2.29
CA PHE A 38 0.04 2.85 -2.05
C PHE A 38 0.13 1.43 -2.61
N GLY A 39 1.37 0.97 -2.89
CA GLY A 39 1.61 -0.37 -3.41
C GLY A 39 1.29 -0.59 -4.89
N THR A 40 0.86 0.46 -5.62
CA THR A 40 0.34 0.32 -6.99
C THR A 40 1.40 0.14 -8.06
N ARG A 41 2.68 0.40 -7.76
CA ARG A 41 3.76 0.38 -8.74
C ARG A 41 4.48 -0.96 -8.85
N LYS A 42 4.00 -1.99 -8.15
CA LYS A 42 4.58 -3.35 -8.11
C LYS A 42 6.06 -3.38 -7.68
N ILE A 43 6.51 -2.36 -6.97
CA ILE A 43 7.89 -2.26 -6.46
C ILE A 43 8.03 -3.10 -5.19
N LYS A 44 7.04 -2.99 -4.29
CA LYS A 44 6.95 -3.75 -3.05
C LYS A 44 5.50 -3.92 -2.67
N GLU A 45 5.10 -5.15 -2.35
CA GLU A 45 3.77 -5.43 -1.80
C GLU A 45 3.68 -4.99 -0.34
N ILE A 46 2.48 -4.58 0.08
CA ILE A 46 2.21 -4.22 1.47
C ILE A 46 1.97 -5.51 2.24
N SER A 47 2.86 -5.83 3.18
CA SER A 47 2.70 -6.97 4.07
C SER A 47 1.74 -6.65 5.21
N LYS A 48 1.26 -7.70 5.94
CA LYS A 48 0.46 -7.51 7.15
C LYS A 48 1.17 -6.60 8.17
N ASN A 49 2.45 -6.85 8.44
CA ASN A 49 3.20 -6.04 9.40
C ASN A 49 3.29 -4.57 8.98
N ASN A 50 3.52 -4.30 7.67
CA ASN A 50 3.52 -2.92 7.18
C ASN A 50 2.15 -2.26 7.37
N PHE A 51 1.07 -3.00 7.11
CA PHE A 51 -0.29 -2.52 7.28
C PHE A 51 -0.60 -2.20 8.76
N ASP A 52 -0.26 -3.11 9.67
CA ASP A 52 -0.44 -2.91 11.12
C ASP A 52 0.39 -1.72 11.63
N ASN A 53 1.65 -1.57 11.18
CA ASN A 53 2.50 -0.44 11.54
C ASN A 53 1.93 0.90 11.04
N VAL A 54 1.31 0.94 9.85
CA VAL A 54 0.63 2.14 9.36
C VAL A 54 -0.52 2.52 10.28
N ILE A 55 -1.34 1.56 10.72
CA ILE A 55 -2.42 1.81 11.68
C ILE A 55 -1.86 2.43 12.97
N GLN A 56 -0.79 1.86 13.54
CA GLN A 56 -0.16 2.41 14.75
C GLN A 56 0.38 3.83 14.53
N GLN A 57 1.00 4.10 13.39
CA GLN A 57 1.47 5.43 13.02
C GLN A 57 0.32 6.44 12.92
N LEU A 58 -0.79 6.07 12.30
CA LEU A 58 -1.97 6.93 12.15
C LEU A 58 -2.62 7.22 13.50
N LEU A 59 -2.79 6.22 14.36
CA LEU A 59 -3.29 6.39 15.73
C LEU A 59 -2.41 7.38 16.52
N SER A 60 -1.08 7.30 16.37
CA SER A 60 -0.14 8.23 17.01
C SER A 60 -0.21 9.68 16.48
N LYS A 61 -0.98 9.91 15.40
CA LYS A 61 -1.17 11.22 14.72
C LYS A 61 -2.62 11.71 14.79
N ASN A 62 -3.36 11.29 15.80
CA ASN A 62 -4.75 11.65 16.04
C ASN A 62 -5.73 11.25 14.93
N PHE A 63 -5.40 10.19 14.17
CA PHE A 63 -6.41 9.53 13.36
C PHE A 63 -7.16 8.51 14.21
N ALA A 64 -8.46 8.43 14.02
CA ALA A 64 -9.33 7.47 14.68
C ALA A 64 -10.17 6.71 13.65
N PHE A 65 -10.51 5.46 13.96
CA PHE A 65 -11.46 4.71 13.15
C PHE A 65 -12.84 5.38 13.20
N THR A 66 -13.50 5.44 12.05
CA THR A 66 -14.84 6.01 11.89
C THR A 66 -15.80 4.95 11.38
N GLY A 67 -16.94 4.77 12.09
CA GLY A 67 -17.93 3.78 11.74
C GLY A 67 -17.47 2.34 12.00
N GLU A 68 -18.34 1.41 11.60
CA GLU A 68 -18.04 -0.01 11.59
C GLU A 68 -17.28 -0.40 10.32
N PRO A 69 -16.48 -1.48 10.36
CA PRO A 69 -15.81 -1.98 9.15
C PRO A 69 -16.83 -2.32 8.06
N GLU A 70 -16.56 -1.87 6.85
CA GLU A 70 -17.38 -2.17 5.70
C GLU A 70 -16.94 -3.48 5.05
N TYR A 71 -17.88 -4.42 4.93
CA TYR A 71 -17.66 -5.69 4.25
C TYR A 71 -18.58 -5.78 3.04
N TYR A 72 -18.01 -5.77 1.84
CA TYR A 72 -18.78 -5.79 0.62
C TYR A 72 -18.08 -6.56 -0.52
N LEU A 73 -18.91 -7.02 -1.46
CA LEU A 73 -18.47 -7.66 -2.70
C LEU A 73 -18.62 -6.66 -3.85
N SER A 74 -17.51 -6.27 -4.43
CA SER A 74 -17.45 -5.40 -5.60
C SER A 74 -17.28 -6.25 -6.85
N ILE A 75 -18.18 -6.07 -7.82
CA ILE A 75 -18.21 -6.82 -9.08
C ILE A 75 -18.15 -5.82 -10.23
N LYS A 76 -17.10 -5.90 -11.03
CA LYS A 76 -16.95 -5.04 -12.20
C LYS A 76 -17.29 -5.80 -13.48
N VAL A 77 -18.18 -5.22 -14.28
CA VAL A 77 -18.51 -5.62 -15.64
C VAL A 77 -18.30 -4.41 -16.53
N GLU A 78 -17.38 -4.50 -17.49
CA GLU A 78 -16.97 -3.36 -18.31
C GLU A 78 -16.56 -2.16 -17.44
N ASP A 79 -17.28 -1.03 -17.53
CA ASP A 79 -17.00 0.18 -16.76
C ASP A 79 -17.90 0.35 -15.52
N ILE A 80 -18.91 -0.52 -15.36
CA ILE A 80 -19.84 -0.46 -14.23
C ILE A 80 -19.35 -1.37 -13.11
N ARG A 81 -19.30 -0.81 -11.90
CA ARG A 81 -19.05 -1.50 -10.66
C ARG A 81 -20.34 -1.67 -9.87
N THR A 82 -20.73 -2.90 -9.61
CA THR A 82 -21.83 -3.24 -8.72
C THR A 82 -21.23 -3.58 -7.35
N GLU A 83 -21.66 -2.92 -6.30
CA GLU A 83 -21.26 -3.20 -4.94
C GLU A 83 -22.43 -3.80 -4.17
N ILE A 84 -22.16 -4.92 -3.52
CA ILE A 84 -23.15 -5.68 -2.76
C ILE A 84 -22.73 -5.58 -1.29
N HIS A 85 -23.50 -4.81 -0.54
CA HIS A 85 -23.30 -4.62 0.90
C HIS A 85 -24.15 -5.60 1.70
N SER A 86 -23.81 -5.76 2.95
CA SER A 86 -24.34 -6.74 3.92
C SER A 86 -23.99 -8.20 3.61
N LEU A 87 -23.69 -8.94 4.67
CA LEU A 87 -23.33 -10.36 4.58
C LEU A 87 -24.45 -11.20 3.96
N LYS A 88 -25.72 -10.88 4.29
CA LYS A 88 -26.89 -11.57 3.76
C LYS A 88 -27.00 -11.48 2.24
N ASN A 89 -26.81 -10.26 1.69
CA ASN A 89 -26.87 -10.03 0.24
C ASN A 89 -25.70 -10.72 -0.47
N ILE A 90 -24.48 -10.63 0.09
CA ILE A 90 -23.31 -11.32 -0.44
C ILE A 90 -23.56 -12.84 -0.47
N GLN A 91 -24.02 -13.44 0.62
CA GLN A 91 -24.32 -14.88 0.68
C GLN A 91 -25.40 -15.30 -0.33
N ASN A 92 -26.42 -14.48 -0.50
CA ASN A 92 -27.45 -14.73 -1.51
C ASN A 92 -26.85 -14.71 -2.93
N TYR A 93 -26.06 -13.67 -3.24
CA TYR A 93 -25.36 -13.59 -4.53
C TYR A 93 -24.43 -14.78 -4.77
N CYS A 94 -23.66 -15.20 -3.77
CA CYS A 94 -22.77 -16.36 -3.86
C CYS A 94 -23.52 -17.66 -4.23
N ARG A 95 -24.74 -17.80 -3.77
CA ARG A 95 -25.61 -18.96 -4.06
C ARG A 95 -26.23 -18.91 -5.44
N THR A 96 -26.74 -17.74 -5.84
CA THR A 96 -27.60 -17.58 -7.03
C THR A 96 -26.83 -17.09 -8.24
N ASN A 97 -25.70 -16.42 -8.05
CA ASN A 97 -24.93 -15.71 -9.07
C ASN A 97 -25.78 -14.68 -9.85
N SER A 98 -26.88 -14.23 -9.27
CA SER A 98 -27.81 -13.28 -9.86
C SER A 98 -28.05 -12.09 -8.94
N LEU A 99 -28.35 -10.96 -9.55
CA LEU A 99 -28.82 -9.78 -8.83
C LEU A 99 -30.31 -9.97 -8.48
N PRO A 100 -30.82 -9.39 -7.38
CA PRO A 100 -32.24 -9.44 -7.06
C PRO A 100 -33.05 -8.67 -8.11
N THR A 101 -34.33 -8.98 -8.21
CA THR A 101 -35.25 -8.25 -9.11
C THR A 101 -35.75 -6.94 -8.52
N ASP A 102 -35.68 -6.80 -7.20
CA ASP A 102 -36.02 -5.58 -6.46
C ASP A 102 -34.71 -4.90 -6.04
N TYR A 103 -34.27 -3.92 -6.84
CA TYR A 103 -32.98 -3.22 -6.67
C TYR A 103 -33.09 -2.00 -5.77
N ASP A 104 -34.28 -1.54 -5.44
CA ASP A 104 -34.48 -0.45 -4.48
C ASP A 104 -34.27 -0.93 -3.04
N ASN A 105 -33.99 -2.22 -2.87
CA ASN A 105 -33.64 -2.79 -1.59
C ASN A 105 -32.21 -2.39 -1.19
N GLU A 106 -32.09 -1.89 0.01
CA GLU A 106 -30.87 -1.50 0.70
C GLU A 106 -29.72 -2.49 0.45
N GLY A 107 -28.58 -1.99 -0.02
CA GLY A 107 -27.34 -2.74 -0.08
C GLY A 107 -26.84 -3.13 -1.46
N TYR A 108 -27.40 -2.60 -2.54
CA TYR A 108 -26.83 -2.68 -3.89
C TYR A 108 -26.58 -1.28 -4.44
N THR A 109 -25.36 -1.02 -4.94
CA THR A 109 -25.03 0.23 -5.61
C THR A 109 -24.38 -0.04 -6.94
N PHE A 110 -24.61 0.87 -7.90
CA PHE A 110 -24.02 0.80 -9.22
C PHE A 110 -23.25 2.10 -9.48
N ASN A 111 -21.96 1.98 -9.72
CA ASN A 111 -21.08 3.11 -9.87
C ASN A 111 -20.26 2.98 -11.15
N GLU A 112 -20.03 4.10 -11.80
CA GLU A 112 -19.08 4.26 -12.91
C GLU A 112 -17.97 5.17 -12.42
N LYS A 113 -16.70 4.71 -12.48
CA LYS A 113 -15.53 5.49 -12.09
C LYS A 113 -14.61 5.67 -13.27
N SER A 114 -14.31 6.90 -13.60
CA SER A 114 -13.40 7.26 -14.68
C SER A 114 -12.36 8.26 -14.24
N LEU A 115 -11.13 8.12 -14.76
CA LEU A 115 -10.11 9.14 -14.56
C LEU A 115 -10.51 10.45 -15.24
N PHE A 116 -10.34 11.55 -14.53
CA PHE A 116 -10.52 12.88 -15.10
C PHE A 116 -9.53 13.11 -16.26
N SER A 117 -9.95 13.85 -17.27
CA SER A 117 -9.11 14.19 -18.43
C SER A 117 -8.78 15.67 -18.42
N ILE A 118 -7.49 16.02 -18.38
CA ILE A 118 -7.00 17.39 -18.29
C ILE A 118 -6.69 17.94 -19.67
N GLY A 119 -7.26 19.11 -19.98
CA GLY A 119 -6.99 19.90 -21.15
C GLY A 119 -7.44 19.28 -22.48
N GLU A 120 -7.17 19.97 -23.58
CA GLU A 120 -7.57 19.55 -24.95
C GLU A 120 -6.96 18.22 -25.38
N LYS A 121 -5.75 17.88 -24.88
CA LYS A 121 -5.04 16.62 -25.15
C LYS A 121 -5.55 15.45 -24.33
N LYS A 122 -6.58 15.63 -23.51
CA LYS A 122 -7.18 14.60 -22.65
C LYS A 122 -6.16 13.80 -21.85
N ILE A 123 -5.19 14.50 -21.22
CA ILE A 123 -4.18 13.85 -20.37
C ILE A 123 -4.89 13.26 -19.15
N ARG A 124 -4.67 11.99 -18.87
CA ARG A 124 -5.23 11.32 -17.68
C ARG A 124 -4.72 11.99 -16.41
N ALA A 125 -5.62 12.38 -15.53
CA ALA A 125 -5.31 13.05 -14.26
C ALA A 125 -4.70 12.07 -13.24
N GLN A 126 -3.49 11.60 -13.53
CA GLN A 126 -2.78 10.62 -12.71
C GLN A 126 -1.29 10.91 -12.68
N VAL A 127 -0.69 10.87 -11.49
CA VAL A 127 0.75 11.01 -11.27
C VAL A 127 1.26 9.79 -10.51
N ASN A 128 2.28 9.12 -11.05
CA ASN A 128 2.93 7.99 -10.41
C ASN A 128 4.19 8.44 -9.67
N ASN A 129 4.37 7.96 -8.45
CA ASN A 129 5.59 8.14 -7.68
C ASN A 129 6.26 6.77 -7.47
N ASP A 130 7.12 6.41 -8.41
CA ASP A 130 7.84 5.13 -8.37
C ASP A 130 8.85 5.09 -7.23
N ALA A 131 9.42 6.24 -6.86
CA ALA A 131 10.39 6.32 -5.76
C ALA A 131 9.81 5.85 -4.42
N PHE A 132 8.53 6.10 -4.16
CA PHE A 132 7.82 5.73 -2.94
C PHE A 132 6.64 4.77 -3.16
N ASN A 133 6.52 4.19 -4.35
CA ASN A 133 5.54 3.14 -4.67
C ASN A 133 4.07 3.56 -4.41
N PHE A 134 3.69 4.77 -4.84
CA PHE A 134 2.31 5.21 -4.78
C PHE A 134 1.87 5.93 -6.07
N ARG A 135 0.58 6.13 -6.21
CA ARG A 135 -0.04 6.84 -7.31
C ARG A 135 -1.06 7.84 -6.76
N THR A 136 -1.04 9.06 -7.27
CA THR A 136 -2.08 10.06 -7.05
C THR A 136 -2.97 10.10 -8.29
N ALA A 137 -4.27 10.02 -8.13
CA ALA A 137 -5.24 10.07 -9.23
C ALA A 137 -6.43 10.96 -8.87
N TYR A 138 -6.93 11.69 -9.86
CA TYR A 138 -8.18 12.39 -9.79
C TYR A 138 -9.19 11.70 -10.70
N SER A 139 -10.25 11.19 -10.12
CA SER A 139 -11.31 10.43 -10.77
C SER A 139 -12.66 11.12 -10.55
N ILE A 140 -13.60 10.81 -11.43
CA ILE A 140 -15.02 11.14 -11.23
C ILE A 140 -15.74 9.83 -11.00
N GLU A 141 -16.46 9.76 -9.90
CA GLU A 141 -17.38 8.68 -9.61
C GLU A 141 -18.82 9.15 -9.91
N LYS A 142 -19.57 8.34 -10.64
CA LYS A 142 -20.96 8.57 -10.96
C LYS A 142 -21.80 7.44 -10.42
N LYS A 143 -22.68 7.77 -9.48
CA LYS A 143 -23.70 6.82 -9.02
C LYS A 143 -24.78 6.68 -10.09
N LEU A 144 -25.01 5.44 -10.53
CA LEU A 144 -26.01 5.12 -11.53
C LEU A 144 -27.32 4.74 -10.83
N GLN A 145 -28.42 5.29 -11.33
CA GLN A 145 -29.76 4.91 -10.87
C GLN A 145 -30.11 3.51 -11.40
N THR A 146 -30.86 2.76 -10.61
CA THR A 146 -31.25 1.38 -10.92
C THR A 146 -32.11 1.28 -12.19
N ASP A 147 -32.89 2.29 -12.49
CA ASP A 147 -33.75 2.42 -13.69
C ASP A 147 -33.01 2.94 -14.92
N SER A 148 -31.73 3.36 -14.77
CA SER A 148 -30.94 3.84 -15.90
C SER A 148 -30.75 2.76 -16.97
N ILE A 149 -30.70 3.17 -18.24
CA ILE A 149 -30.50 2.28 -19.38
C ILE A 149 -29.23 1.43 -19.21
N GLN A 150 -28.15 2.02 -18.68
CA GLN A 150 -26.87 1.34 -18.45
C GLN A 150 -27.04 0.19 -17.45
N VAL A 151 -27.69 0.43 -16.30
CA VAL A 151 -27.93 -0.60 -15.27
C VAL A 151 -28.88 -1.66 -15.79
N GLN A 152 -29.97 -1.28 -16.48
CA GLN A 152 -30.92 -2.23 -17.05
C GLN A 152 -30.26 -3.16 -18.11
N ASN A 153 -29.37 -2.63 -18.94
CA ASN A 153 -28.61 -3.44 -19.90
C ASN A 153 -27.61 -4.38 -19.20
N LEU A 154 -26.92 -3.88 -18.17
CA LEU A 154 -26.04 -4.68 -17.32
C LEU A 154 -26.79 -5.88 -16.72
N ILE A 155 -27.96 -5.64 -16.16
CA ILE A 155 -28.80 -6.69 -15.54
C ILE A 155 -29.22 -7.75 -16.57
N LYS A 156 -29.67 -7.32 -17.75
CA LYS A 156 -30.05 -8.23 -18.84
C LYS A 156 -28.91 -9.14 -19.30
N SER A 157 -27.70 -8.59 -19.33
CA SER A 157 -26.50 -9.33 -19.74
C SER A 157 -25.78 -10.05 -18.59
N TRP A 158 -26.22 -9.88 -17.35
CA TRP A 158 -25.48 -10.32 -16.16
C TRP A 158 -25.06 -11.80 -16.17
N ALA A 159 -25.96 -12.68 -16.58
CA ALA A 159 -25.71 -14.13 -16.60
C ALA A 159 -24.56 -14.54 -17.53
N ILE A 160 -24.41 -13.83 -18.66
CA ILE A 160 -23.43 -14.14 -19.69
C ILE A 160 -22.15 -13.31 -19.61
N SER A 161 -22.18 -12.17 -18.90
CA SER A 161 -21.06 -11.26 -18.79
C SER A 161 -19.94 -11.86 -17.94
N LYS A 162 -18.70 -11.62 -18.37
CA LYS A 162 -17.51 -11.87 -17.56
C LYS A 162 -17.31 -10.74 -16.54
N LYS A 163 -16.86 -11.09 -15.36
CA LYS A 163 -16.82 -10.22 -14.19
C LYS A 163 -15.48 -10.28 -13.50
N PHE A 164 -14.99 -9.13 -13.04
CA PHE A 164 -13.94 -9.06 -12.02
C PHE A 164 -14.59 -8.98 -10.65
N TYR A 165 -14.15 -9.83 -9.74
CA TYR A 165 -14.66 -9.86 -8.37
C TYR A 165 -13.60 -9.35 -7.41
N ARG A 166 -14.03 -8.54 -6.45
CA ARG A 166 -13.25 -8.09 -5.31
C ARG A 166 -14.08 -8.21 -4.04
N LEU A 167 -13.58 -8.97 -3.08
CA LEU A 167 -14.17 -9.06 -1.75
C LEU A 167 -13.35 -8.19 -0.81
N ILE A 168 -13.98 -7.18 -0.25
CA ILE A 168 -13.32 -6.07 0.43
C ILE A 168 -13.78 -6.01 1.87
N ASN A 169 -12.82 -5.94 2.80
CA ASN A 169 -13.03 -5.55 4.18
C ASN A 169 -12.27 -4.25 4.41
N ARG A 170 -12.99 -3.14 4.59
CA ARG A 170 -12.46 -1.78 4.66
C ARG A 170 -12.68 -1.16 6.02
N PHE A 171 -11.65 -0.53 6.54
CA PHE A 171 -11.68 0.32 7.72
C PHE A 171 -11.30 1.73 7.29
N THR A 172 -12.07 2.72 7.72
CA THR A 172 -11.77 4.13 7.42
C THR A 172 -11.29 4.83 8.68
N MET A 173 -10.22 5.60 8.54
CA MET A 173 -9.70 6.47 9.60
C MET A 173 -9.76 7.93 9.17
N THR A 174 -10.16 8.81 10.10
CA THR A 174 -10.18 10.26 9.89
C THR A 174 -9.50 10.99 11.03
N SER A 175 -9.17 12.25 10.80
CA SER A 175 -8.66 13.17 11.83
C SER A 175 -9.34 14.53 11.70
N ALA A 176 -9.49 15.24 12.82
CA ALA A 176 -9.94 16.62 12.79
C ALA A 176 -8.88 17.56 12.19
N ASP A 177 -7.60 17.16 12.26
CA ASP A 177 -6.46 18.01 11.85
C ASP A 177 -6.21 17.98 10.33
N TYR A 178 -6.80 17.03 9.60
CA TYR A 178 -6.52 16.82 8.18
C TYR A 178 -7.81 16.59 7.39
N PRO A 179 -7.98 17.23 6.20
CA PRO A 179 -9.15 17.06 5.35
C PRO A 179 -9.01 15.79 4.49
N VAL A 180 -8.74 14.65 5.11
CA VAL A 180 -8.56 13.37 4.42
C VAL A 180 -9.24 12.23 5.18
N LYS A 181 -9.66 11.23 4.43
CA LYS A 181 -10.02 9.90 4.91
C LYS A 181 -8.91 8.95 4.50
N ILE A 182 -8.60 7.98 5.35
CA ILE A 182 -7.61 6.96 5.05
C ILE A 182 -8.33 5.61 5.08
N ASP A 183 -8.42 4.99 3.91
CA ASP A 183 -9.03 3.69 3.73
C ASP A 183 -7.97 2.60 3.82
N LEU A 184 -8.19 1.69 4.73
CA LEU A 184 -7.35 0.55 5.04
C LEU A 184 -8.13 -0.71 4.72
N SER A 185 -7.77 -1.40 3.63
CA SER A 185 -8.57 -2.51 3.12
C SER A 185 -7.79 -3.81 3.05
N VAL A 186 -8.47 -4.91 3.41
CA VAL A 186 -8.02 -6.26 3.09
C VAL A 186 -8.87 -6.75 1.93
N VAL A 187 -8.24 -7.00 0.80
CA VAL A 187 -8.90 -7.27 -0.47
C VAL A 187 -8.52 -8.64 -0.99
N ARG A 188 -9.50 -9.44 -1.36
CA ARG A 188 -9.31 -10.61 -2.22
C ARG A 188 -9.85 -10.28 -3.59
N GLU A 189 -9.10 -10.59 -4.65
CA GLU A 189 -9.50 -10.24 -6.01
C GLU A 189 -9.20 -11.35 -7.01
N THR A 190 -9.96 -11.40 -8.09
CA THR A 190 -9.67 -12.30 -9.21
C THR A 190 -8.57 -11.73 -10.09
N LEU A 191 -7.66 -12.58 -10.57
CA LEU A 191 -6.58 -12.17 -11.48
C LEU A 191 -7.06 -11.95 -12.91
N SER A 192 -8.21 -12.53 -13.26
CA SER A 192 -8.84 -12.40 -14.58
C SER A 192 -10.36 -12.47 -14.43
N GLU A 193 -11.06 -12.05 -15.47
CA GLU A 193 -12.52 -12.11 -15.51
C GLU A 193 -13.03 -13.56 -15.39
N ARG A 194 -14.14 -13.71 -14.65
CA ARG A 194 -14.86 -14.99 -14.47
C ARG A 194 -16.34 -14.79 -14.73
N GLN A 195 -17.01 -15.80 -15.22
CA GLN A 195 -18.44 -15.71 -15.52
C GLN A 195 -19.27 -15.84 -14.25
N THR A 196 -18.90 -16.73 -13.33
CA THR A 196 -19.66 -16.98 -12.11
C THR A 196 -18.82 -16.68 -10.86
N PHE A 197 -19.49 -16.44 -9.74
CA PHE A 197 -18.83 -16.31 -8.45
C PHE A 197 -18.06 -17.57 -8.05
N LYS A 198 -18.63 -18.74 -8.33
CA LYS A 198 -17.99 -20.03 -8.04
C LYS A 198 -16.65 -20.17 -8.79
N ASP A 199 -16.62 -19.81 -10.06
CA ASP A 199 -15.41 -19.92 -10.89
C ASP A 199 -14.34 -18.89 -10.50
N SER A 200 -14.73 -17.86 -9.76
CA SER A 200 -13.81 -16.82 -9.29
C SER A 200 -12.82 -17.32 -8.24
N ASN A 201 -13.19 -18.35 -7.46
CA ASN A 201 -12.42 -18.86 -6.32
C ASN A 201 -11.97 -17.77 -5.32
N ILE A 202 -12.70 -16.65 -5.27
CA ILE A 202 -12.29 -15.45 -4.52
C ILE A 202 -12.19 -15.69 -3.01
N LEU A 203 -12.98 -16.63 -2.47
CA LEU A 203 -12.95 -16.96 -1.05
C LEU A 203 -11.64 -17.62 -0.60
N THR A 204 -10.95 -18.27 -1.54
CA THR A 204 -9.66 -18.94 -1.31
C THR A 204 -8.47 -18.12 -1.81
N ALA A 205 -8.70 -16.97 -2.48
CA ALA A 205 -7.66 -16.09 -2.94
C ALA A 205 -6.90 -15.47 -1.75
N ASN A 206 -5.60 -15.26 -1.93
CA ASN A 206 -4.78 -14.58 -0.94
C ASN A 206 -5.25 -13.13 -0.74
N GLY A 207 -5.35 -12.71 0.52
CA GLY A 207 -5.66 -11.33 0.87
C GLY A 207 -4.48 -10.40 0.52
N LYS A 208 -4.80 -9.24 -0.05
CA LYS A 208 -3.86 -8.14 -0.28
C LYS A 208 -4.25 -6.98 0.63
N TYR A 209 -3.26 -6.22 1.06
CA TYR A 209 -3.46 -5.03 1.87
C TYR A 209 -3.39 -3.80 0.97
N GLU A 210 -4.41 -2.96 1.03
CA GLU A 210 -4.48 -1.70 0.29
C GLU A 210 -4.60 -0.54 1.28
N ILE A 211 -3.88 0.54 0.98
CA ILE A 211 -3.89 1.77 1.77
C ILE A 211 -4.14 2.91 0.79
N GLU A 212 -5.18 3.67 1.04
CA GLU A 212 -5.63 4.78 0.21
C GLU A 212 -5.82 6.02 1.07
N ILE A 213 -5.36 7.19 0.60
CA ILE A 213 -5.73 8.49 1.13
C ILE A 213 -6.73 9.07 0.16
N GLU A 214 -7.90 9.46 0.64
CA GLU A 214 -8.92 10.17 -0.13
C GLU A 214 -9.12 11.56 0.48
N ILE A 215 -9.28 12.56 -0.37
CA ILE A 215 -9.64 13.90 0.10
C ILE A 215 -11.10 13.90 0.56
N ASP A 216 -11.32 14.41 1.77
CA ASP A 216 -12.66 14.67 2.28
C ASP A 216 -13.18 16.00 1.71
N ASN A 217 -13.93 15.89 0.60
CA ASN A 217 -14.46 17.04 -0.12
C ASN A 217 -15.27 17.99 0.77
N SER A 218 -15.90 17.48 1.86
CA SER A 218 -16.70 18.30 2.78
C SER A 218 -15.85 19.23 3.63
N LYS A 219 -14.54 19.00 3.72
CA LYS A 219 -13.58 19.80 4.48
C LYS A 219 -12.72 20.71 3.60
N ILE A 220 -12.96 20.71 2.29
CA ILE A 220 -12.25 21.55 1.32
C ILE A 220 -13.15 22.76 1.00
N ASP A 221 -12.72 23.93 1.39
CA ASP A 221 -13.40 25.20 1.12
C ASP A 221 -12.78 25.95 -0.07
N GLU A 222 -13.42 27.07 -0.46
CA GLU A 222 -12.96 27.94 -1.55
C GLU A 222 -11.60 28.61 -1.29
N LYS A 223 -11.16 28.64 -0.03
CA LYS A 223 -9.87 29.26 0.37
C LYS A 223 -8.72 28.28 0.31
N THR A 224 -9.00 26.99 0.22
CA THR A 224 -7.98 25.94 0.18
C THR A 224 -7.17 26.05 -1.10
N SER A 225 -5.89 26.35 -0.98
CA SER A 225 -4.98 26.42 -2.13
C SER A 225 -4.35 25.05 -2.47
N ALA A 226 -3.93 24.89 -3.73
CA ALA A 226 -3.22 23.68 -4.17
C ALA A 226 -1.91 23.48 -3.38
N ASP A 227 -1.19 24.53 -3.04
CA ASP A 227 0.05 24.46 -2.27
C ASP A 227 -0.17 24.05 -0.81
N GLU A 228 -1.28 24.50 -0.21
CA GLU A 228 -1.67 24.08 1.14
C GLU A 228 -2.07 22.61 1.16
N LEU A 229 -2.89 22.20 0.20
CA LEU A 229 -3.32 20.81 0.05
C LEU A 229 -2.13 19.89 -0.22
N ASP A 230 -1.17 20.29 -1.05
CA ASP A 230 0.07 19.55 -1.30
C ASP A 230 0.91 19.37 -0.02
N LYS A 231 1.04 20.43 0.81
CA LYS A 231 1.74 20.35 2.10
C LYS A 231 1.05 19.36 3.07
N ILE A 232 -0.27 19.40 3.14
CA ILE A 232 -1.08 18.49 3.95
C ILE A 232 -0.89 17.05 3.47
N LEU A 233 -1.06 16.80 2.17
CA LEU A 233 -0.90 15.47 1.59
C LEU A 233 0.51 14.91 1.80
N LYS A 234 1.56 15.69 1.60
CA LYS A 234 2.95 15.29 1.88
C LYS A 234 3.15 14.88 3.33
N LYS A 235 2.49 15.58 4.26
CA LYS A 235 2.56 15.24 5.70
C LYS A 235 1.87 13.92 6.00
N VAL A 236 0.67 13.69 5.45
CA VAL A 236 -0.08 12.44 5.63
C VAL A 236 0.62 11.26 4.93
N ILE A 237 1.09 11.46 3.69
CA ILE A 237 1.92 10.48 2.97
C ILE A 237 3.13 10.05 3.83
N LYS A 238 3.81 11.01 4.46
CA LYS A 238 4.94 10.72 5.34
C LYS A 238 4.56 9.86 6.55
N PHE A 239 3.36 10.02 7.12
CA PHE A 239 2.89 9.14 8.19
C PHE A 239 2.73 7.69 7.70
N ILE A 240 2.12 7.51 6.54
CA ILE A 240 1.96 6.17 5.95
C ILE A 240 3.33 5.56 5.61
N LEU A 241 4.23 6.32 4.98
CA LEU A 241 5.57 5.84 4.64
C LEU A 241 6.40 5.44 5.88
N ARG A 242 6.21 6.13 7.02
CA ARG A 242 6.83 5.75 8.29
C ARG A 242 6.36 4.37 8.75
N GLY A 243 5.06 4.09 8.66
CA GLY A 243 4.53 2.76 8.97
C GLY A 243 4.99 1.70 7.97
N LEU A 244 4.96 2.01 6.67
CA LEU A 244 5.37 1.08 5.61
C LEU A 244 6.86 0.70 5.68
N GLN A 245 7.71 1.59 6.16
CA GLN A 245 9.17 1.40 6.23
C GLN A 245 9.70 1.18 7.64
N ASP A 246 8.83 1.23 8.64
CA ASP A 246 9.17 1.08 10.06
C ASP A 246 10.31 2.02 10.50
N THR A 247 10.28 3.27 10.04
CA THR A 247 11.29 4.29 10.35
C THR A 247 10.69 5.69 10.39
N ASN A 248 11.24 6.56 11.25
CA ASN A 248 10.87 7.96 11.28
C ASN A 248 11.40 8.76 10.07
N TYR A 249 12.32 8.19 9.31
CA TYR A 249 13.01 8.82 8.19
C TYR A 249 12.86 8.00 6.91
N PRO A 250 11.66 7.92 6.31
CA PRO A 250 11.46 7.15 5.09
C PRO A 250 12.37 7.61 3.97
N VAL A 251 12.94 6.66 3.25
CA VAL A 251 13.77 6.87 2.06
C VAL A 251 13.15 6.20 0.83
N THR A 252 13.59 6.59 -0.35
CA THR A 252 13.07 5.99 -1.59
C THR A 252 13.41 4.50 -1.67
N TYR A 253 12.57 3.71 -2.34
CA TYR A 253 12.89 2.29 -2.61
C TYR A 253 14.14 2.13 -3.46
N ILE A 254 14.44 3.11 -4.33
CA ILE A 254 15.70 3.16 -5.09
C ILE A 254 16.89 3.21 -4.13
N GLU A 255 16.83 4.08 -3.12
CA GLU A 255 17.86 4.20 -2.09
C GLU A 255 17.97 2.91 -1.26
N GLN A 256 16.83 2.31 -0.82
CA GLN A 256 16.86 1.03 -0.11
C GLN A 256 17.53 -0.07 -0.93
N ASN A 257 17.19 -0.17 -2.22
CA ASN A 257 17.79 -1.17 -3.11
C ASN A 257 19.29 -0.92 -3.30
N ALA A 258 19.73 0.34 -3.45
CA ALA A 258 21.14 0.67 -3.55
C ALA A 258 21.93 0.25 -2.30
N ILE A 259 21.39 0.55 -1.11
CA ILE A 259 22.00 0.15 0.16
C ILE A 259 22.05 -1.40 0.31
N THR A 260 21.00 -2.10 -0.09
CA THR A 260 20.99 -3.56 -0.10
C THR A 260 22.08 -4.11 -1.01
N GLN A 261 22.27 -3.55 -2.20
CA GLN A 261 23.33 -3.97 -3.13
C GLN A 261 24.73 -3.66 -2.59
N ASP A 262 24.94 -2.49 -1.99
CA ASP A 262 26.22 -2.12 -1.38
C ASP A 262 26.56 -3.09 -0.22
N TYR A 263 25.57 -3.40 0.62
CA TYR A 263 25.73 -4.40 1.67
C TYR A 263 26.07 -5.79 1.12
N LEU A 264 25.37 -6.26 0.09
CA LEU A 264 25.64 -7.57 -0.52
C LEU A 264 27.03 -7.63 -1.14
N LYS A 265 27.51 -6.56 -1.78
CA LYS A 265 28.88 -6.48 -2.28
C LYS A 265 29.91 -6.54 -1.16
N LEU A 266 29.66 -5.90 -0.03
CA LEU A 266 30.51 -5.94 1.13
C LEU A 266 30.66 -7.37 1.68
N VAL A 267 29.54 -8.12 1.72
CA VAL A 267 29.48 -9.45 2.32
C VAL A 267 29.95 -10.56 1.37
N LYS A 268 29.61 -10.46 0.10
CA LYS A 268 29.84 -11.51 -0.91
C LYS A 268 30.95 -11.19 -1.91
N GLY A 269 31.50 -10.01 -1.87
CA GLY A 269 32.55 -9.54 -2.79
C GLY A 269 32.06 -8.51 -3.79
N SER A 270 32.97 -7.65 -4.23
CA SER A 270 32.68 -6.48 -5.09
C SER A 270 31.96 -6.80 -6.40
N GLU A 271 32.21 -8.00 -6.95
CA GLU A 271 31.64 -8.46 -8.22
C GLU A 271 30.23 -9.04 -8.11
N TYR A 272 29.65 -9.08 -6.90
CA TYR A 272 28.32 -9.63 -6.70
C TYR A 272 27.23 -8.71 -7.27
N VAL A 273 26.40 -9.25 -8.17
CA VAL A 273 25.40 -8.49 -8.95
C VAL A 273 23.96 -8.99 -8.74
N ASP A 274 23.75 -10.05 -7.96
CA ASP A 274 22.41 -10.59 -7.73
C ASP A 274 21.55 -9.60 -6.92
N THR A 275 20.35 -9.33 -7.39
CA THR A 275 19.40 -8.41 -6.75
C THR A 275 18.47 -9.09 -5.74
N ASN A 276 18.49 -10.42 -5.65
CA ASN A 276 17.60 -11.19 -4.82
C ASN A 276 18.22 -11.44 -3.43
N ALA A 277 18.18 -10.42 -2.58
CA ALA A 277 18.59 -10.56 -1.18
C ALA A 277 17.60 -11.45 -0.42
N THR A 278 18.12 -12.42 0.31
CA THR A 278 17.34 -13.33 1.15
C THR A 278 17.77 -13.21 2.61
N PRO A 279 16.94 -13.61 3.59
CA PRO A 279 17.33 -13.59 5.00
C PRO A 279 18.61 -14.36 5.32
N LYS A 280 19.03 -15.30 4.46
CA LYS A 280 20.30 -16.04 4.60
C LYS A 280 21.52 -15.17 4.34
N ASP A 281 21.36 -14.05 3.68
CA ASP A 281 22.43 -13.11 3.36
C ASP A 281 22.72 -12.13 4.53
N PHE A 282 21.94 -12.22 5.61
CA PHE A 282 22.22 -11.49 6.84
C PHE A 282 23.34 -12.19 7.62
N ILE A 283 24.52 -11.55 7.73
CA ILE A 283 25.72 -12.13 8.36
C ILE A 283 25.89 -11.81 9.85
N GLY A 284 24.95 -11.11 10.46
CA GLY A 284 25.02 -10.79 11.89
C GLY A 284 24.98 -12.05 12.77
N PRO A 285 25.47 -11.99 14.02
CA PRO A 285 25.45 -13.12 14.95
C PRO A 285 24.04 -13.68 15.10
N SER A 286 23.88 -14.98 15.14
CA SER A 286 22.61 -15.66 15.34
C SER A 286 22.58 -16.40 16.68
N SER A 287 21.40 -16.37 17.34
CA SER A 287 21.18 -17.20 18.52
C SER A 287 20.98 -18.64 18.09
N THR A 288 21.53 -19.55 18.89
CA THR A 288 21.36 -21.00 18.74
C THR A 288 20.63 -21.52 19.97
N THR A 289 19.64 -22.38 19.77
CA THR A 289 18.96 -23.06 20.88
C THR A 289 19.94 -24.02 21.54
N LEU A 290 20.10 -23.92 22.88
CA LEU A 290 20.90 -24.84 23.64
C LEU A 290 20.37 -26.27 23.53
N GLN A 291 21.25 -27.18 23.21
CA GLN A 291 21.02 -28.62 23.23
C GLN A 291 21.68 -29.23 24.48
N LEU A 292 21.26 -30.43 24.88
CA LEU A 292 21.87 -31.13 26.02
C LEU A 292 23.39 -31.28 25.87
N ALA A 293 23.88 -31.57 24.67
CA ALA A 293 25.29 -31.68 24.36
C ALA A 293 26.09 -30.38 24.60
N ASN A 294 25.43 -29.21 24.57
CA ASN A 294 26.07 -27.92 24.81
C ASN A 294 26.25 -27.62 26.32
N ILE A 295 25.60 -28.39 27.23
CA ILE A 295 25.57 -28.15 28.67
C ILE A 295 26.08 -29.34 29.49
N THR A 296 26.27 -30.52 28.89
CA THR A 296 26.90 -31.68 29.54
C THR A 296 28.40 -31.46 29.78
N PRO A 297 29.06 -32.23 30.65
CA PRO A 297 30.50 -32.14 30.81
C PRO A 297 31.21 -32.25 29.46
N ILE A 298 32.30 -31.47 29.32
CA ILE A 298 33.05 -31.38 28.07
C ILE A 298 33.67 -32.73 27.76
N ASN A 299 33.39 -33.24 26.56
CA ASN A 299 34.12 -34.36 25.99
C ASN A 299 35.19 -33.79 25.05
N THR A 300 36.44 -33.97 25.36
CA THR A 300 37.60 -33.47 24.60
C THR A 300 37.66 -33.97 23.15
N ASP A 301 36.92 -35.05 22.84
CA ASP A 301 36.86 -35.65 21.51
C ASP A 301 35.73 -35.08 20.64
N SER A 302 34.94 -34.16 21.16
CA SER A 302 33.83 -33.57 20.45
C SER A 302 34.08 -32.09 20.07
N ASN A 303 33.87 -31.74 18.82
CA ASN A 303 33.88 -30.34 18.34
C ASN A 303 32.60 -29.57 18.68
N ILE A 304 31.79 -30.06 19.65
CA ILE A 304 30.52 -29.44 20.03
C ILE A 304 30.83 -28.26 20.96
N VAL A 305 30.37 -27.08 20.56
CA VAL A 305 30.50 -25.88 21.41
C VAL A 305 29.77 -26.09 22.73
N ASN A 306 30.47 -25.85 23.86
CA ASN A 306 29.94 -26.06 25.19
C ASN A 306 29.93 -24.75 25.99
N ILE A 307 28.83 -24.45 26.68
CA ILE A 307 28.65 -23.19 27.42
C ILE A 307 29.39 -23.15 28.76
N ARG A 308 30.05 -24.25 29.19
CA ARG A 308 30.81 -24.30 30.43
C ARG A 308 32.17 -23.59 30.31
N GLU A 309 32.63 -23.30 29.11
CA GLU A 309 33.87 -22.59 28.85
C GLU A 309 33.67 -21.38 27.96
N ASN A 310 34.28 -20.25 28.33
CA ASN A 310 34.31 -19.01 27.56
C ASN A 310 32.92 -18.39 27.29
N TYR A 311 31.92 -18.62 28.15
CA TYR A 311 30.59 -18.03 28.06
C TYR A 311 30.27 -17.20 29.30
N THR A 312 29.45 -16.22 29.12
CA THR A 312 28.85 -15.38 30.16
C THR A 312 27.36 -15.51 30.14
N VAL A 313 26.70 -15.32 31.27
CA VAL A 313 25.25 -15.26 31.39
C VAL A 313 24.85 -13.81 31.54
N THR A 314 23.83 -13.40 30.78
CA THR A 314 23.22 -12.07 30.86
C THR A 314 21.72 -12.18 30.70
N ASP A 315 21.01 -11.16 31.14
CA ASP A 315 19.58 -11.06 30.90
C ASP A 315 19.30 -11.02 29.40
N LYS A 316 18.24 -11.74 28.98
CA LYS A 316 17.81 -11.72 27.58
C LYS A 316 17.21 -10.35 27.26
N ALA A 317 17.87 -9.60 26.39
CA ALA A 317 17.25 -8.38 25.83
C ALA A 317 16.02 -8.73 24.99
N ASP A 318 14.93 -8.02 25.26
CA ASP A 318 13.73 -8.06 24.42
C ASP A 318 13.81 -6.93 23.40
N GLY A 319 14.17 -7.27 22.18
CA GLY A 319 14.38 -6.28 21.11
C GLY A 319 14.67 -6.94 19.75
N ASP A 320 14.61 -6.11 18.72
CA ASP A 320 14.93 -6.52 17.36
C ASP A 320 16.43 -6.50 17.10
N ARG A 321 16.92 -7.60 16.56
CA ARG A 321 18.32 -7.68 16.12
C ARG A 321 18.46 -6.98 14.76
N LYS A 322 19.28 -5.93 14.73
CA LYS A 322 19.60 -5.17 13.52
C LYS A 322 21.11 -4.99 13.39
N MET A 323 21.61 -4.92 12.19
CA MET A 323 23.00 -4.59 11.90
C MET A 323 23.07 -3.10 11.54
N LEU A 324 24.06 -2.40 12.08
CA LEU A 324 24.36 -1.03 11.71
C LEU A 324 25.23 -1.05 10.45
N TYR A 325 24.83 -0.28 9.44
CA TYR A 325 25.57 -0.09 8.20
C TYR A 325 25.77 1.39 7.92
N ILE A 326 26.98 1.78 7.59
CA ILE A 326 27.34 3.15 7.20
C ILE A 326 27.68 3.14 5.72
N SER A 327 26.84 3.80 4.93
CA SER A 327 27.01 3.85 3.48
C SER A 327 28.20 4.69 3.02
N THR A 328 28.54 4.58 1.73
CA THR A 328 29.63 5.34 1.08
C THR A 328 29.47 6.86 1.16
N ASN A 329 28.26 7.37 1.42
CA ASN A 329 27.99 8.80 1.61
C ASN A 329 27.83 9.20 3.10
N GLY A 330 28.14 8.29 4.02
CA GLY A 330 28.11 8.50 5.47
C GLY A 330 26.73 8.42 6.12
N LYS A 331 25.64 8.15 5.38
CA LYS A 331 24.33 7.88 5.99
C LYS A 331 24.34 6.58 6.77
N ILE A 332 23.68 6.57 7.93
CA ILE A 332 23.64 5.44 8.86
C ILE A 332 22.31 4.72 8.76
N TYR A 333 22.35 3.43 8.46
CA TYR A 333 21.17 2.57 8.30
C TYR A 333 21.20 1.43 9.31
N LEU A 334 20.02 0.92 9.64
CA LEU A 334 19.85 -0.35 10.32
C LEU A 334 19.32 -1.38 9.31
N ILE A 335 20.00 -2.52 9.25
CA ILE A 335 19.60 -3.63 8.38
C ILE A 335 19.00 -4.72 9.28
N THR A 336 17.74 -5.07 9.05
CA THR A 336 17.05 -6.11 9.81
C THR A 336 17.47 -7.50 9.34
N THR A 337 17.16 -8.53 10.12
CA THR A 337 17.37 -9.94 9.74
C THR A 337 16.64 -10.38 8.48
N ARG A 338 15.67 -9.57 8.01
CA ARG A 338 14.95 -9.77 6.74
C ARG A 338 15.52 -8.92 5.60
N LEU A 339 16.67 -8.29 5.82
CA LEU A 339 17.31 -7.34 4.90
C LEU A 339 16.42 -6.13 4.53
N THR A 340 15.57 -5.71 5.44
CA THR A 340 14.87 -4.43 5.33
C THR A 340 15.84 -3.31 5.74
N ILE A 341 15.90 -2.26 4.94
CA ILE A 341 16.77 -1.10 5.18
C ILE A 341 15.97 0.00 5.88
N GLU A 342 16.43 0.42 7.04
CA GLU A 342 15.85 1.50 7.84
C GLU A 342 16.87 2.62 7.99
N PHE A 343 16.57 3.80 7.44
CA PHE A 343 17.41 4.97 7.64
C PHE A 343 17.19 5.55 9.05
N THR A 344 18.29 5.77 9.78
CA THR A 344 18.23 6.31 11.15
C THR A 344 18.03 7.82 11.23
N GLY A 345 18.13 8.55 10.10
CA GLY A 345 18.17 10.00 10.06
C GLY A 345 19.55 10.58 10.38
N ALA A 346 20.51 9.74 10.78
CA ALA A 346 21.85 10.17 11.15
C ALA A 346 22.84 10.04 9.99
N LYS A 347 23.89 10.88 10.03
CA LYS A 347 25.00 10.87 9.10
C LYS A 347 26.32 11.12 9.83
N THR A 348 27.37 10.43 9.43
CA THR A 348 28.74 10.68 9.88
C THR A 348 29.57 11.33 8.75
N ASN A 349 30.52 12.18 9.14
CA ASN A 349 31.53 12.73 8.24
C ASN A 349 32.88 12.01 8.33
N ASN A 350 32.97 10.99 9.20
CA ASN A 350 34.17 10.20 9.36
C ASN A 350 34.30 9.18 8.21
N THR A 351 35.09 9.51 7.19
CA THR A 351 35.27 8.70 6.00
C THR A 351 35.89 7.32 6.29
N LYS A 352 36.56 7.14 7.44
CA LYS A 352 37.09 5.83 7.87
C LYS A 352 36.01 4.81 8.19
N LEU A 353 34.80 5.28 8.46
CA LEU A 353 33.63 4.44 8.76
C LEU A 353 32.73 4.19 7.54
N PHE A 354 33.09 4.74 6.37
CA PHE A 354 32.26 4.57 5.18
C PHE A 354 32.35 3.12 4.66
N ASN A 355 31.21 2.62 4.21
CA ASN A 355 31.06 1.25 3.71
C ASN A 355 31.47 0.17 4.74
N THR A 356 30.98 0.32 5.96
CA THR A 356 31.21 -0.61 7.09
C THR A 356 29.91 -1.02 7.74
#